data_29ece4bf338bc8cb1660a236c9ca344f
#
_entry.id   29ece4bf338bc8cb1660a236c9ca344f
#
_cell.length_a   1.000
_cell.length_b   1.000
_cell.length_c   1.000
_cell.angle_alpha   90.00
_cell.angle_beta   90.00
_cell.angle_gamma   90.00
#
_symmetry.space_group_name_H-M   'P 1'
#
loop_
_entity.id
_entity.type
_entity.pdbx_description
1 polymer ?
#
loop_
_entity_poly.entity_id
_entity_poly.type
_entity_poly.pdbx_seq_one_letter_code
_entity_poly.pdbx_strand_id
1 'polypeptide(L)'
;MNQLHMYNELLLNKRGWISKLPKNKKAVILVSGGYDSIITAARLIKDYDMELFPIYIDRGSRNRSGELASVRFFTNYFQKTFGVGSFHDVFIPKICVPPKEIKDQLQDYAKIHRYPMRDFIMQMFAVQYSASLKENIRTICNGVIETDSIAS
;
A
#
# COMPACT_ATOMS: atom_id res chain seq x y z
N MET A 1 0.20 17.60 -24.32
CA MET A 1 -0.40 16.28 -23.99
C MET A 1 0.00 15.96 -22.54
N ASN A 2 -0.96 15.69 -21.66
CA ASN A 2 -0.65 15.46 -20.22
C ASN A 2 0.06 14.11 -20.09
N GLN A 3 1.23 14.04 -19.42
CA GLN A 3 1.98 12.81 -19.21
C GLN A 3 1.12 11.65 -18.67
N LEU A 4 0.14 11.98 -17.85
CA LEU A 4 -0.83 11.04 -17.29
C LEU A 4 -1.67 10.33 -18.38
N HIS A 5 -2.05 11.06 -19.43
CA HIS A 5 -2.82 10.50 -20.55
C HIS A 5 -1.98 9.48 -21.32
N MET A 6 -0.72 9.79 -21.57
CA MET A 6 0.22 8.89 -22.24
C MET A 6 0.42 7.58 -21.47
N TYR A 7 0.58 7.65 -20.14
CA TYR A 7 0.71 6.45 -19.30
C TYR A 7 -0.57 5.60 -19.28
N ASN A 8 -1.73 6.25 -19.24
CA ASN A 8 -3.01 5.56 -19.30
C ASN A 8 -3.22 4.84 -20.62
N GLU A 9 -2.85 5.47 -21.75
CA GLU A 9 -2.90 4.83 -23.07
C GLU A 9 -1.93 3.64 -23.17
N LEU A 10 -0.70 3.78 -22.67
CA LEU A 10 0.26 2.69 -22.63
C LEU A 10 -0.25 1.50 -21.80
N LEU A 11 -0.83 1.76 -20.63
CA LEU A 11 -1.40 0.73 -19.76
C LEU A 11 -2.62 0.08 -20.41
N LEU A 12 -3.50 0.86 -21.04
CA LEU A 12 -4.66 0.35 -21.77
C LEU A 12 -4.24 -0.56 -22.92
N ASN A 13 -3.24 -0.14 -23.69
CA ASN A 13 -2.71 -0.93 -24.82
C ASN A 13 -2.02 -2.22 -24.33
N LYS A 14 -1.28 -2.15 -23.21
CA LYS A 14 -0.52 -3.30 -22.69
C LYS A 14 -1.38 -4.31 -21.93
N ARG A 15 -2.40 -3.85 -21.19
CA ARG A 15 -3.22 -4.66 -20.27
C ARG A 15 -4.67 -4.83 -20.68
N GLY A 16 -5.15 -4.04 -21.67
CA GLY A 16 -6.55 -4.01 -22.06
C GLY A 16 -7.50 -3.28 -21.10
N TRP A 17 -7.00 -2.77 -19.99
CA TRP A 17 -7.78 -2.05 -19.00
C TRP A 17 -6.93 -1.07 -18.17
N ILE A 18 -7.58 -0.08 -17.59
CA ILE A 18 -7.01 0.85 -16.61
C ILE A 18 -7.92 0.96 -15.40
N SER A 19 -7.35 1.07 -14.21
CA SER A 19 -8.11 1.31 -13.00
C SER A 19 -8.74 2.70 -13.02
N LYS A 20 -10.03 2.78 -12.73
CA LYS A 20 -10.70 4.06 -12.51
C LYS A 20 -10.48 4.51 -11.08
N LEU A 21 -10.05 5.74 -10.90
CA LEU A 21 -9.95 6.32 -9.57
C LEU A 21 -11.34 6.51 -8.94
N PRO A 22 -11.45 6.43 -7.60
CA PRO A 22 -12.71 6.61 -6.91
C PRO A 22 -13.23 8.05 -7.10
N LYS A 23 -14.55 8.21 -7.28
CA LYS A 23 -15.16 9.53 -7.44
C LYS A 23 -14.96 10.46 -6.23
N ASN A 24 -14.94 9.88 -5.01
CA ASN A 24 -14.70 10.61 -3.77
C ASN A 24 -13.24 10.93 -3.51
N LYS A 25 -12.33 10.49 -4.39
CA LYS A 25 -10.89 10.69 -4.28
C LYS A 25 -10.27 10.19 -2.96
N LYS A 26 -10.90 9.25 -2.27
CA LYS A 26 -10.43 8.67 -1.00
C LYS A 26 -9.98 7.23 -1.18
N ALA A 27 -8.85 6.86 -0.56
CA ALA A 27 -8.37 5.48 -0.56
C ALA A 27 -7.63 5.12 0.74
N VAL A 28 -7.73 3.86 1.14
CA VAL A 28 -6.77 3.28 2.07
C VAL A 28 -5.53 2.88 1.27
N ILE A 29 -4.34 3.19 1.78
CA ILE A 29 -3.08 2.80 1.16
C ILE A 29 -2.25 1.94 2.11
N LEU A 30 -1.82 0.77 1.64
CA LEU A 30 -0.84 -0.06 2.31
C LEU A 30 0.56 0.54 2.13
N VAL A 31 1.20 0.90 3.24
CA VAL A 31 2.55 1.45 3.25
C VAL A 31 3.50 0.51 3.97
N SER A 32 4.65 0.23 3.36
CA SER A 32 5.71 -0.61 3.94
C SER A 32 6.95 0.20 4.35
N GLY A 33 6.97 1.49 4.01
CA GLY A 33 8.16 2.34 4.13
C GLY A 33 9.19 2.11 3.04
N GLY A 34 8.98 1.17 2.13
CA GLY A 34 9.78 0.97 0.91
C GLY A 34 9.41 1.96 -0.19
N TYR A 35 10.33 2.14 -1.16
CA TYR A 35 10.18 3.12 -2.24
C TYR A 35 8.86 2.99 -3.00
N ASP A 36 8.45 1.78 -3.36
CA ASP A 36 7.27 1.58 -4.20
C ASP A 36 5.99 2.10 -3.51
N SER A 37 5.79 1.79 -2.24
CA SER A 37 4.63 2.26 -1.49
C SER A 37 4.64 3.78 -1.27
N ILE A 38 5.82 4.35 -1.04
CA ILE A 38 5.98 5.79 -0.82
C ILE A 38 5.81 6.59 -2.11
N ILE A 39 6.41 6.14 -3.22
CA ILE A 39 6.22 6.77 -4.53
C ILE A 39 4.76 6.67 -4.98
N THR A 40 4.12 5.53 -4.76
CA THR A 40 2.69 5.35 -5.06
C THR A 40 1.85 6.36 -4.28
N ALA A 41 2.08 6.51 -2.97
CA ALA A 41 1.38 7.49 -2.14
C ALA A 41 1.59 8.93 -2.67
N ALA A 42 2.84 9.31 -2.92
CA ALA A 42 3.17 10.64 -3.44
C ALA A 42 2.46 10.95 -4.76
N ARG A 43 2.41 9.99 -5.68
CA ARG A 43 1.73 10.15 -6.96
C ARG A 43 0.22 10.23 -6.82
N LEU A 44 -0.38 9.40 -5.97
CA LEU A 44 -1.82 9.44 -5.72
C LEU A 44 -2.26 10.80 -5.19
N ILE A 45 -1.48 11.41 -4.31
CA ILE A 45 -1.76 12.76 -3.80
C ILE A 45 -1.50 13.81 -4.88
N LYS A 46 -0.28 13.83 -5.44
CA LYS A 46 0.17 14.91 -6.32
C LYS A 46 -0.52 14.91 -7.68
N ASP A 47 -0.62 13.73 -8.31
CA ASP A 47 -1.07 13.61 -9.69
C ASP A 47 -2.60 13.43 -9.77
N TYR A 48 -3.23 12.90 -8.71
CA TYR A 48 -4.65 12.53 -8.70
C TYR A 48 -5.47 13.24 -7.63
N ASP A 49 -4.82 14.08 -6.78
CA ASP A 49 -5.48 14.83 -5.72
C ASP A 49 -6.30 13.93 -4.79
N MET A 50 -5.69 12.81 -4.38
CA MET A 50 -6.34 11.83 -3.51
C MET A 50 -6.04 12.10 -2.04
N GLU A 51 -7.06 11.86 -1.22
CA GLU A 51 -6.98 11.79 0.24
C GLU A 51 -6.68 10.35 0.65
N LEU A 52 -5.56 10.13 1.35
CA LEU A 52 -5.05 8.81 1.66
C LEU A 52 -5.11 8.51 3.17
N PHE A 53 -5.63 7.33 3.49
CA PHE A 53 -5.69 6.74 4.82
C PHE A 53 -4.66 5.62 4.92
N PRO A 54 -3.44 5.90 5.40
CA PRO A 54 -2.37 4.91 5.37
C PRO A 54 -2.51 3.85 6.46
N ILE A 55 -2.19 2.61 6.10
CA ILE A 55 -2.07 1.49 7.03
C ILE A 55 -0.70 0.82 6.86
N TYR A 56 0.04 0.71 7.96
CA TYR A 56 1.26 -0.10 8.05
C TYR A 56 0.98 -1.30 8.93
N ILE A 57 1.06 -2.51 8.39
CA ILE A 57 0.84 -3.74 9.15
C ILE A 57 2.15 -4.18 9.78
N ASP A 58 2.24 -4.02 11.10
CA ASP A 58 3.37 -4.52 11.89
C ASP A 58 3.28 -6.05 12.03
N ARG A 59 3.90 -6.74 11.08
CA ARG A 59 3.93 -8.21 11.01
C ARG A 59 5.11 -8.85 11.72
N GLY A 60 5.87 -8.08 12.50
CA GLY A 60 7.08 -8.58 13.18
C GLY A 60 8.20 -8.92 12.19
N SER A 61 8.40 -8.12 11.14
CA SER A 61 9.51 -8.27 10.19
C SER A 61 10.86 -8.02 10.88
N ARG A 62 11.94 -8.63 10.36
CA ARG A 62 13.30 -8.39 10.86
C ARG A 62 13.71 -6.92 10.75
N ASN A 63 13.22 -6.23 9.71
CA ASN A 63 13.52 -4.82 9.46
C ASN A 63 12.44 -3.87 10.00
N ARG A 64 11.62 -4.31 10.95
CA ARG A 64 10.51 -3.55 11.52
C ARG A 64 10.87 -2.13 11.94
N SER A 65 11.99 -1.96 12.63
CA SER A 65 12.43 -0.65 13.12
C SER A 65 12.71 0.33 11.98
N GLY A 66 13.40 -0.13 10.93
CA GLY A 66 13.67 0.67 9.74
C GLY A 66 12.40 0.98 8.93
N GLU A 67 11.53 -0.01 8.74
CA GLU A 67 10.23 0.17 8.08
C GLU A 67 9.37 1.22 8.80
N LEU A 68 9.24 1.11 10.13
CA LEU A 68 8.47 2.04 10.95
C LEU A 68 9.08 3.45 10.97
N ALA A 69 10.40 3.57 11.04
CA ALA A 69 11.07 4.87 10.98
C ALA A 69 10.80 5.56 9.63
N SER A 70 10.90 4.81 8.53
CA SER A 70 10.59 5.29 7.18
C SER A 70 9.12 5.73 7.06
N VAL A 71 8.18 4.89 7.50
CA VAL A 71 6.74 5.21 7.45
C VAL A 71 6.44 6.49 8.22
N ARG A 72 6.96 6.66 9.44
CA ARG A 72 6.76 7.86 10.25
C ARG A 72 7.38 9.10 9.61
N PHE A 73 8.59 8.96 9.08
CA PHE A 73 9.27 10.06 8.37
C PHE A 73 8.41 10.55 7.19
N PHE A 74 7.96 9.63 6.33
CA PHE A 74 7.16 10.01 5.16
C PHE A 74 5.75 10.45 5.51
N THR A 75 5.14 9.95 6.58
CA THR A 75 3.88 10.49 7.09
C THR A 75 4.03 11.97 7.43
N ASN A 76 5.02 12.32 8.24
CA ASN A 76 5.30 13.71 8.60
C ASN A 76 5.65 14.57 7.37
N TYR A 77 6.44 14.03 6.45
CA TYR A 77 6.81 14.72 5.22
C TYR A 77 5.59 15.02 4.33
N PHE A 78 4.72 14.05 4.12
CA PHE A 78 3.52 14.23 3.30
C PHE A 78 2.52 15.19 3.95
N GLN A 79 2.32 15.11 5.27
CA GLN A 79 1.45 16.02 5.99
C GLN A 79 1.96 17.47 5.93
N LYS A 80 3.28 17.68 6.03
CA LYS A 80 3.89 19.02 5.87
C LYS A 80 3.80 19.55 4.44
N THR A 81 3.97 18.66 3.44
CA THR A 81 4.05 19.05 2.03
C THR A 81 2.68 19.20 1.38
N PHE A 82 1.75 18.31 1.68
CA PHE A 82 0.43 18.24 1.03
C PHE A 82 -0.74 18.56 1.97
N GLY A 83 -0.48 18.68 3.26
CA GLY A 83 -1.51 18.89 4.29
C GLY A 83 -2.01 17.58 4.91
N VAL A 84 -2.47 17.67 6.17
CA VAL A 84 -3.02 16.54 6.94
C VAL A 84 -4.29 15.95 6.33
N GLY A 85 -5.02 16.73 5.54
CA GLY A 85 -6.20 16.27 4.82
C GLY A 85 -5.87 15.42 3.58
N SER A 86 -4.63 15.49 3.06
CA SER A 86 -4.20 14.67 1.93
C SER A 86 -3.59 13.34 2.36
N PHE A 87 -2.96 13.29 3.53
CA PHE A 87 -2.36 12.08 4.08
C PHE A 87 -2.61 12.03 5.59
N HIS A 88 -3.48 11.12 6.01
CA HIS A 88 -3.86 10.97 7.41
C HIS A 88 -2.77 10.30 8.25
N ASP A 89 -2.99 10.27 9.57
CA ASP A 89 -2.12 9.52 10.48
C ASP A 89 -2.13 8.04 10.12
N VAL A 90 -0.94 7.42 10.15
CA VAL A 90 -0.80 6.02 9.81
C VAL A 90 -1.40 5.12 10.90
N PHE A 91 -2.33 4.26 10.51
CA PHE A 91 -2.83 3.20 11.36
C PHE A 91 -1.84 2.02 11.39
N ILE A 92 -1.43 1.58 12.59
CA ILE A 92 -0.37 0.59 12.78
C ILE A 92 -0.87 -0.62 13.58
N PRO A 93 -1.66 -1.53 12.98
CA PRO A 93 -2.04 -2.77 13.65
C PRO A 93 -0.87 -3.73 13.73
N LYS A 94 -0.76 -4.44 14.86
CA LYS A 94 0.22 -5.51 15.05
C LYS A 94 -0.44 -6.86 14.76
N ILE A 95 -0.03 -7.49 13.67
CA ILE A 95 -0.66 -8.72 13.16
C ILE A 95 0.43 -9.65 12.66
N CYS A 96 0.52 -10.88 13.20
CA CYS A 96 1.45 -11.89 12.71
C CYS A 96 0.96 -12.44 11.35
N VAL A 97 1.67 -12.12 10.27
CA VAL A 97 1.37 -12.62 8.93
C VAL A 97 2.64 -13.24 8.32
N PRO A 98 2.65 -14.55 8.09
CA PRO A 98 1.72 -15.57 8.57
C PRO A 98 1.82 -15.77 10.10
N PRO A 99 0.88 -16.50 10.72
CA PRO A 99 1.01 -16.92 12.12
C PRO A 99 2.35 -17.62 12.39
N LYS A 100 2.84 -17.50 13.63
CA LYS A 100 4.19 -17.97 13.98
C LYS A 100 4.39 -19.45 13.64
N GLU A 101 3.40 -20.28 13.90
CA GLU A 101 3.42 -21.73 13.69
C GLU A 101 3.62 -22.06 12.20
N ILE A 102 2.96 -21.32 11.31
CA ILE A 102 3.11 -21.46 9.85
C ILE A 102 4.46 -20.90 9.40
N LYS A 103 4.87 -19.77 9.99
CA LYS A 103 6.13 -19.11 9.66
C LYS A 103 7.33 -20.03 9.96
N ASP A 104 7.30 -20.72 11.09
CA ASP A 104 8.39 -21.63 11.51
C ASP A 104 8.47 -22.85 10.57
N GLN A 105 7.33 -23.34 10.07
CA GLN A 105 7.28 -24.46 9.12
C GLN A 105 7.69 -24.08 7.70
N LEU A 106 7.47 -22.84 7.29
CA LEU A 106 7.73 -22.35 5.93
C LEU A 106 9.05 -21.59 5.80
N GLN A 107 9.96 -21.65 6.78
CA GLN A 107 11.18 -20.83 6.75
C GLN A 107 12.02 -21.03 5.50
N ASP A 108 12.26 -22.27 5.09
CA ASP A 108 13.10 -22.56 3.91
C ASP A 108 12.38 -22.22 2.61
N TYR A 109 11.09 -22.52 2.53
CA TYR A 109 10.26 -22.12 1.40
C TYR A 109 10.24 -20.61 1.21
N ALA A 110 10.08 -19.86 2.30
CA ALA A 110 9.97 -18.40 2.27
C ALA A 110 11.28 -17.67 1.93
N LYS A 111 12.43 -18.33 2.07
CA LYS A 111 13.73 -17.78 1.60
C LYS A 111 13.76 -17.67 0.07
N ILE A 112 13.08 -18.55 -0.64
CA ILE A 112 13.08 -18.63 -2.10
C ILE A 112 11.82 -17.98 -2.68
N HIS A 113 10.65 -18.30 -2.13
CA HIS A 113 9.35 -18.01 -2.72
C HIS A 113 8.52 -16.95 -1.99
N ARG A 114 9.03 -16.39 -0.85
CA ARG A 114 8.24 -15.57 0.09
C ARG A 114 7.11 -16.39 0.74
N TYR A 115 6.36 -15.78 1.67
CA TYR A 115 5.21 -16.45 2.29
C TYR A 115 4.01 -16.40 1.36
N PRO A 116 3.38 -17.55 1.04
CA PRO A 116 2.22 -17.60 0.18
C PRO A 116 1.08 -16.72 0.69
N MET A 117 0.37 -16.07 -0.21
CA MET A 117 -0.80 -15.23 0.06
C MET A 117 -0.59 -14.11 1.10
N ARG A 118 0.65 -13.80 1.48
CA ARG A 118 0.96 -12.75 2.47
C ARG A 118 0.36 -11.41 2.10
N ASP A 119 0.53 -11.00 0.87
CA ASP A 119 0.09 -9.69 0.41
C ASP A 119 -1.43 -9.61 0.29
N PHE A 120 -2.08 -10.72 -0.06
CA PHE A 120 -3.54 -10.85 -0.04
C PHE A 120 -4.11 -10.70 1.38
N ILE A 121 -3.50 -11.37 2.37
CA ILE A 121 -3.92 -11.24 3.78
C ILE A 121 -3.78 -9.79 4.24
N MET A 122 -2.69 -9.11 3.90
CA MET A 122 -2.51 -7.69 4.25
C MET A 122 -3.57 -6.80 3.59
N GLN A 123 -3.96 -7.09 2.35
CA GLN A 123 -5.05 -6.38 1.67
C GLN A 123 -6.40 -6.60 2.37
N MET A 124 -6.68 -7.81 2.86
CA MET A 124 -7.91 -8.07 3.65
C MET A 124 -7.99 -7.19 4.90
N PHE A 125 -6.88 -7.01 5.63
CA PHE A 125 -6.85 -6.08 6.76
C PHE A 125 -7.05 -4.63 6.34
N ALA A 126 -6.52 -4.22 5.19
CA ALA A 126 -6.77 -2.89 4.65
C ALA A 126 -8.26 -2.68 4.29
N VAL A 127 -8.95 -3.73 3.79
CA VAL A 127 -10.40 -3.71 3.56
C VAL A 127 -11.16 -3.55 4.88
N GLN A 128 -10.79 -4.30 5.93
CA GLN A 128 -11.42 -4.17 7.24
C GLN A 128 -11.19 -2.78 7.85
N TYR A 129 -9.99 -2.24 7.72
CA TYR A 129 -9.69 -0.88 8.14
C TYR A 129 -10.53 0.14 7.38
N SER A 130 -10.61 0.01 6.06
CA SER A 130 -11.47 0.85 5.21
C SER A 130 -12.94 0.83 5.67
N ALA A 131 -13.45 -0.34 6.00
CA ALA A 131 -14.84 -0.51 6.50
C ALA A 131 -15.04 0.10 7.90
N SER A 132 -13.98 0.17 8.72
CA SER A 132 -14.04 0.79 10.06
C SER A 132 -14.05 2.32 10.02
N LEU A 133 -13.56 2.91 8.92
CA LEU A 133 -13.59 4.34 8.70
C LEU A 133 -15.00 4.76 8.27
N LYS A 134 -15.57 5.78 8.92
CA LYS A 134 -16.91 6.30 8.57
C LYS A 134 -16.93 7.14 7.28
N GLU A 135 -15.93 6.96 6.43
CA GLU A 135 -15.62 7.82 5.27
C GLU A 135 -16.12 7.24 3.92
N ASN A 136 -16.86 6.12 3.95
CA ASN A 136 -17.32 5.42 2.72
C ASN A 136 -16.18 5.16 1.71
N ILE A 137 -15.02 4.74 2.20
CA ILE A 137 -13.87 4.42 1.37
C ILE A 137 -14.03 3.00 0.83
N ARG A 138 -13.93 2.82 -0.50
CA ARG A 138 -14.06 1.52 -1.18
C ARG A 138 -12.85 1.19 -2.05
N THR A 139 -11.80 1.96 -1.91
CA THR A 139 -10.57 1.79 -2.72
C THR A 139 -9.41 1.49 -1.81
N ILE A 140 -8.69 0.42 -2.13
CA ILE A 140 -7.45 0.03 -1.49
C ILE A 140 -6.34 0.14 -2.53
N CYS A 141 -5.25 0.80 -2.15
CA CYS A 141 -4.06 0.94 -2.97
C CYS A 141 -2.87 0.25 -2.30
N ASN A 142 -1.99 -0.34 -3.11
CA ASN A 142 -0.70 -0.84 -2.69
C ASN A 142 0.36 -0.51 -3.75
N GLY A 143 1.62 -0.44 -3.34
CA GLY A 143 2.75 -0.30 -4.25
C GLY A 143 3.27 -1.67 -4.63
N VAL A 144 2.79 -2.22 -5.76
CA VAL A 144 3.24 -3.49 -6.32
C VAL A 144 3.94 -3.22 -7.65
N ILE A 145 5.12 -3.78 -7.84
CA ILE A 145 5.84 -3.74 -9.11
C ILE A 145 5.50 -4.99 -9.95
N GLU A 146 5.72 -4.91 -11.26
CA GLU A 146 5.38 -5.98 -12.21
C GLU A 146 6.05 -7.33 -11.86
N THR A 147 7.26 -7.28 -11.32
CA THR A 147 8.00 -8.48 -10.89
C THR A 147 7.42 -9.15 -9.65
N ASP A 148 6.63 -8.44 -8.84
CA ASP A 148 5.97 -9.01 -7.67
C ASP A 148 4.77 -9.90 -8.04
N SER A 149 4.17 -9.68 -9.23
CA SER A 149 3.03 -10.46 -9.73
C SER A 149 3.39 -11.87 -10.19
N ILE A 150 4.69 -12.14 -10.41
CA ILE A 150 5.17 -13.47 -10.84
C ILE A 150 5.42 -14.39 -9.63
N ALA A 151 5.52 -13.84 -8.42
CA ALA A 151 5.86 -14.55 -7.19
C ALA A 151 4.68 -14.71 -6.21
N SER A 152 3.48 -14.32 -6.59
CA SER A 152 2.26 -14.39 -5.77
C SER A 152 1.31 -15.51 -6.18
#